data_d74511c69394318bb6b5440fadd7c976
#
_entry.id   d74511c69394318bb6b5440fadd7c976
#
_cell.length_a   1.000
_cell.length_b   1.000
_cell.length_c   1.000
_cell.angle_alpha   90.00
_cell.angle_beta   90.00
_cell.angle_gamma   90.00
#
_symmetry.space_group_name_H-M   'P 1'
#
loop_
_entity.id
_entity.type
_entity.pdbx_description
1 polymer ?
#
loop_
_entity_poly.entity_id
_entity_poly.type
_entity_poly.pdbx_seq_one_letter_code
_entity_poly.pdbx_strand_id
1 'polypeptide(L)'
;MEPIFQVETAHDTDAYAHMIAAHYILHQKNPIWVLYALAVVLALAIWWIAAAGNYASIRALGTGIFCLAVFLLAVPYVDRSAAKRVCRRMEKQVVKAARKNGAYGKPIRYRFFDDHLDAADSAGSSDTPYDQIVDLVETDGYLLVFLKSGQCILARKKDFTLGDPAALFPFLSQRSGKTPRTFQMPGRGR
;
A
#
# COMPACT_ATOMS: atom_id res chain seq x y z
N MET A 1 32.03 -8.45 8.38
CA MET A 1 31.36 -9.41 7.48
C MET A 1 31.14 -8.73 6.14
N GLU A 2 31.16 -9.47 5.02
CA GLU A 2 30.83 -8.91 3.72
C GLU A 2 29.30 -8.95 3.53
N PRO A 3 28.70 -7.92 2.93
CA PRO A 3 27.26 -7.90 2.64
C PRO A 3 26.93 -8.90 1.54
N ILE A 4 25.77 -9.58 1.66
CA ILE A 4 25.27 -10.52 0.66
C ILE A 4 24.54 -9.77 -0.45
N PHE A 5 23.79 -8.71 -0.08
CA PHE A 5 23.16 -7.80 -1.02
C PHE A 5 23.48 -6.35 -0.65
N GLN A 6 23.59 -5.51 -1.67
CA GLN A 6 23.75 -4.08 -1.49
C GLN A 6 22.93 -3.32 -2.53
N VAL A 7 22.24 -2.30 -2.07
CA VAL A 7 21.45 -1.40 -2.93
C VAL A 7 21.63 0.03 -2.47
N GLU A 8 21.77 0.96 -3.40
CA GLU A 8 21.87 2.38 -3.12
C GLU A 8 20.76 3.12 -3.84
N THR A 9 19.71 3.46 -3.11
CA THR A 9 18.49 4.03 -3.68
C THR A 9 18.26 5.45 -3.17
N ALA A 10 18.01 6.38 -4.11
CA ALA A 10 17.55 7.72 -3.78
C ALA A 10 16.03 7.74 -3.61
N HIS A 11 15.56 8.29 -2.49
CA HIS A 11 14.13 8.38 -2.19
C HIS A 11 13.49 9.57 -2.93
N ASP A 12 13.03 9.31 -4.13
CA ASP A 12 12.29 10.26 -4.98
C ASP A 12 10.76 10.15 -4.79
N THR A 13 10.00 10.95 -5.52
CA THR A 13 8.53 10.94 -5.47
C THR A 13 7.95 9.58 -5.82
N ASP A 14 8.59 8.84 -6.74
CA ASP A 14 8.15 7.52 -7.15
C ASP A 14 8.32 6.48 -6.03
N ALA A 15 9.46 6.50 -5.35
CA ALA A 15 9.74 5.66 -4.19
C ALA A 15 8.70 5.87 -3.07
N TYR A 16 8.42 7.13 -2.73
CA TYR A 16 7.39 7.46 -1.73
C TYR A 16 5.98 7.04 -2.17
N ALA A 17 5.64 7.13 -3.44
CA ALA A 17 4.34 6.68 -3.94
C ALA A 17 4.16 5.16 -3.76
N HIS A 18 5.19 4.36 -4.06
CA HIS A 18 5.18 2.91 -3.84
C HIS A 18 5.05 2.56 -2.36
N MET A 19 5.79 3.23 -1.48
CA MET A 19 5.71 3.05 -0.04
C MET A 19 4.30 3.31 0.49
N ILE A 20 3.71 4.46 0.13
CA ILE A 20 2.39 4.86 0.61
C ILE A 20 1.31 3.93 0.10
N ALA A 21 1.38 3.51 -1.18
CA ALA A 21 0.42 2.57 -1.73
C ALA A 21 0.49 1.21 -1.04
N ALA A 22 1.70 0.70 -0.79
CA ALA A 22 1.90 -0.55 -0.06
C ALA A 22 1.40 -0.45 1.39
N HIS A 23 1.78 0.63 2.10
CA HIS A 23 1.32 0.89 3.47
C HIS A 23 -0.21 0.98 3.55
N TYR A 24 -0.83 1.70 2.62
CA TYR A 24 -2.28 1.83 2.54
C TYR A 24 -2.96 0.46 2.40
N ILE A 25 -2.46 -0.39 1.51
CA ILE A 25 -3.04 -1.73 1.27
C ILE A 25 -2.83 -2.68 2.45
N LEU A 26 -1.65 -2.63 3.08
CA LEU A 26 -1.35 -3.48 4.24
C LEU A 26 -2.20 -3.13 5.46
N HIS A 27 -2.43 -1.83 5.70
CA HIS A 27 -3.05 -1.35 6.94
C HIS A 27 -4.51 -0.96 6.77
N GLN A 28 -4.97 -0.72 5.54
CA GLN A 28 -6.37 -0.41 5.31
C GLN A 28 -7.20 -1.69 5.27
N LYS A 29 -7.68 -2.09 6.43
CA LYS A 29 -8.86 -2.95 6.54
C LYS A 29 -10.07 -2.10 6.09
N ASN A 30 -10.19 -1.83 4.78
CA ASN A 30 -11.39 -1.20 4.26
C ASN A 30 -12.53 -2.18 4.47
N PRO A 31 -13.47 -1.88 5.38
CA PRO A 31 -14.66 -2.68 5.50
C PRO A 31 -15.59 -2.36 4.33
N ILE A 32 -15.15 -2.73 3.11
CA ILE A 32 -15.97 -2.57 1.90
C ILE A 32 -17.35 -3.20 2.10
N TRP A 33 -17.43 -4.25 2.94
CA TRP A 33 -18.68 -4.85 3.35
C TRP A 33 -19.60 -3.89 4.12
N VAL A 34 -19.05 -2.91 4.87
CA VAL A 34 -19.86 -1.89 5.57
C VAL A 34 -20.53 -0.96 4.55
N LEU A 35 -19.84 -0.62 3.46
CA LEU A 35 -20.44 0.16 2.38
C LEU A 35 -21.55 -0.63 1.68
N TYR A 36 -21.35 -1.92 1.45
CA TYR A 36 -22.39 -2.79 0.90
C TYR A 36 -23.56 -2.94 1.87
N ALA A 37 -23.30 -3.15 3.17
CA ALA A 37 -24.35 -3.23 4.18
C ALA A 37 -25.17 -1.93 4.25
N LEU A 38 -24.50 -0.78 4.22
CA LEU A 38 -25.16 0.53 4.18
C LEU A 38 -26.01 0.70 2.91
N ALA A 39 -25.50 0.27 1.76
CA ALA A 39 -26.25 0.31 0.49
C ALA A 39 -27.53 -0.55 0.56
N VAL A 40 -27.43 -1.75 1.14
CA VAL A 40 -28.61 -2.64 1.35
C VAL A 40 -29.64 -2.00 2.30
N VAL A 41 -29.18 -1.43 3.43
CA VAL A 41 -30.07 -0.75 4.39
C VAL A 41 -30.78 0.43 3.74
N LEU A 42 -30.08 1.24 2.95
CA LEU A 42 -30.67 2.36 2.21
C LEU A 42 -31.69 1.88 1.17
N ALA A 43 -31.39 0.81 0.43
CA ALA A 43 -32.32 0.23 -0.53
C ALA A 43 -33.59 -0.29 0.14
N LEU A 44 -33.45 -0.95 1.29
CA LEU A 44 -34.62 -1.43 2.10
C LEU A 44 -35.44 -0.26 2.66
N ALA A 45 -34.77 0.82 3.11
CA ALA A 45 -35.46 2.00 3.59
C ALA A 45 -36.29 2.68 2.47
N ILE A 46 -35.72 2.81 1.28
CA ILE A 46 -36.39 3.37 0.10
C ILE A 46 -37.58 2.48 -0.28
N TRP A 47 -37.38 1.17 -0.28
CA TRP A 47 -38.45 0.22 -0.56
C TRP A 47 -39.58 0.31 0.46
N TRP A 48 -39.28 0.41 1.76
CA TRP A 48 -40.24 0.56 2.83
C TRP A 48 -41.07 1.85 2.68
N ILE A 49 -40.42 3.00 2.39
CA ILE A 49 -41.10 4.28 2.17
C ILE A 49 -42.03 4.20 0.96
N ALA A 50 -41.58 3.56 -0.13
CA ALA A 50 -42.39 3.37 -1.31
C ALA A 50 -43.60 2.45 -1.06
N ALA A 51 -43.45 1.40 -0.24
CA ALA A 51 -44.51 0.48 0.14
C ALA A 51 -45.54 1.14 1.06
N ALA A 52 -45.10 1.97 2.03
CA ALA A 52 -45.97 2.70 2.96
C ALA A 52 -46.85 3.75 2.25
N GLY A 53 -46.40 4.28 1.11
CA GLY A 53 -47.14 5.24 0.29
C GLY A 53 -48.20 4.65 -0.65
N ASN A 54 -48.67 3.43 -0.43
CA ASN A 54 -49.63 2.70 -1.30
C ASN A 54 -49.14 2.47 -2.75
N TYR A 55 -47.87 2.63 -3.00
CA TYR A 55 -47.23 2.28 -4.27
C TYR A 55 -46.84 0.78 -4.31
N ALA A 56 -47.70 -0.10 -3.79
CA ALA A 56 -47.54 -1.56 -3.84
C ALA A 56 -47.64 -2.13 -5.28
N SER A 57 -47.09 -1.38 -6.24
CA SER A 57 -47.07 -1.74 -7.63
C SER A 57 -45.70 -2.25 -8.02
N ILE A 58 -45.61 -3.00 -9.09
CA ILE A 58 -44.39 -3.48 -9.78
C ILE A 58 -43.36 -2.36 -9.97
N ARG A 59 -43.81 -1.09 -10.04
CA ARG A 59 -42.94 0.10 -10.14
C ARG A 59 -42.09 0.34 -8.89
N ALA A 60 -42.62 0.17 -7.67
CA ALA A 60 -41.85 0.33 -6.45
C ALA A 60 -40.76 -0.74 -6.32
N LEU A 61 -41.09 -1.96 -6.70
CA LEU A 61 -40.16 -3.09 -6.71
C LEU A 61 -39.02 -2.86 -7.74
N GLY A 62 -39.37 -2.40 -8.96
CA GLY A 62 -38.43 -2.04 -10.01
C GLY A 62 -37.46 -0.90 -9.57
N THR A 63 -38.00 0.12 -8.89
CA THR A 63 -37.18 1.23 -8.38
C THR A 63 -36.16 0.76 -7.32
N GLY A 64 -36.62 -0.10 -6.39
CA GLY A 64 -35.75 -0.68 -5.36
C GLY A 64 -34.60 -1.50 -5.96
N ILE A 65 -34.89 -2.37 -6.92
CA ILE A 65 -33.90 -3.18 -7.63
C ILE A 65 -32.92 -2.28 -8.40
N PHE A 66 -33.43 -1.28 -9.11
CA PHE A 66 -32.60 -0.34 -9.86
C PHE A 66 -31.64 0.43 -8.94
N CYS A 67 -32.12 0.99 -7.82
CA CYS A 67 -31.30 1.66 -6.84
C CYS A 67 -30.21 0.72 -6.27
N LEU A 68 -30.57 -0.50 -5.92
CA LEU A 68 -29.62 -1.50 -5.42
C LEU A 68 -28.54 -1.79 -6.46
N ALA A 69 -28.90 -2.00 -7.72
CA ALA A 69 -27.96 -2.24 -8.81
C ALA A 69 -26.99 -1.06 -9.00
N VAL A 70 -27.51 0.17 -9.00
CA VAL A 70 -26.68 1.39 -9.09
C VAL A 70 -25.71 1.48 -7.92
N PHE A 71 -26.14 1.23 -6.68
CA PHE A 71 -25.27 1.24 -5.51
C PHE A 71 -24.19 0.15 -5.59
N LEU A 72 -24.55 -1.07 -5.98
CA LEU A 72 -23.59 -2.18 -6.11
C LEU A 72 -22.50 -1.88 -7.15
N LEU A 73 -22.84 -1.20 -8.24
CA LEU A 73 -21.88 -0.77 -9.25
C LEU A 73 -21.05 0.45 -8.81
N ALA A 74 -21.65 1.38 -8.04
CA ALA A 74 -20.98 2.59 -7.61
C ALA A 74 -19.96 2.36 -6.49
N VAL A 75 -20.23 1.42 -5.55
CA VAL A 75 -19.37 1.17 -4.39
C VAL A 75 -17.90 0.89 -4.79
N PRO A 76 -17.57 -0.05 -5.68
CA PRO A 76 -16.17 -0.31 -6.04
C PRO A 76 -15.51 0.86 -6.76
N TYR A 77 -16.29 1.66 -7.50
CA TYR A 77 -15.78 2.86 -8.16
C TYR A 77 -15.43 3.96 -7.15
N VAL A 78 -16.30 4.17 -6.16
CA VAL A 78 -16.09 5.15 -5.08
C VAL A 78 -14.88 4.75 -4.24
N ASP A 79 -14.75 3.48 -3.87
CA ASP A 79 -13.63 2.97 -3.08
C ASP A 79 -12.29 3.17 -3.80
N ARG A 80 -12.18 2.77 -5.07
CA ARG A 80 -10.98 2.98 -5.88
C ARG A 80 -10.62 4.45 -6.03
N SER A 81 -11.59 5.33 -6.21
CA SER A 81 -11.36 6.77 -6.35
C SER A 81 -10.99 7.43 -5.03
N ALA A 82 -11.55 6.96 -3.91
CA ALA A 82 -11.18 7.40 -2.56
C ALA A 82 -9.75 6.98 -2.22
N ALA A 83 -9.38 5.72 -2.47
CA ALA A 83 -8.04 5.22 -2.28
C ALA A 83 -7.00 6.05 -3.03
N LYS A 84 -7.22 6.31 -4.33
CA LYS A 84 -6.34 7.17 -5.14
C LYS A 84 -6.20 8.59 -4.56
N ARG A 85 -7.28 9.18 -4.08
CA ARG A 85 -7.26 10.53 -3.48
C ARG A 85 -6.49 10.55 -2.17
N VAL A 86 -6.69 9.55 -1.31
CA VAL A 86 -5.98 9.44 -0.03
C VAL A 86 -4.49 9.23 -0.28
N CYS A 87 -4.10 8.27 -1.11
CA CYS A 87 -2.69 8.02 -1.44
C CYS A 87 -2.01 9.28 -2.01
N ARG A 88 -2.65 10.01 -2.93
CA ARG A 88 -2.10 11.26 -3.48
C ARG A 88 -1.94 12.37 -2.43
N ARG A 89 -2.84 12.47 -1.45
CA ARG A 89 -2.71 13.43 -0.35
C ARG A 89 -1.55 13.07 0.56
N MET A 90 -1.44 11.80 0.94
CA MET A 90 -0.34 11.29 1.77
C MET A 90 1.00 11.47 1.06
N GLU A 91 1.10 11.15 -0.24
CA GLU A 91 2.29 11.36 -1.07
C GLU A 91 2.77 12.81 -1.00
N LYS A 92 1.86 13.78 -1.25
CA LYS A 92 2.19 15.20 -1.16
C LYS A 92 2.69 15.61 0.22
N GLN A 93 2.09 15.10 1.29
CA GLN A 93 2.50 15.39 2.66
C GLN A 93 3.87 14.80 2.98
N VAL A 94 4.10 13.53 2.63
CA VAL A 94 5.37 12.83 2.89
C VAL A 94 6.50 13.47 2.08
N VAL A 95 6.29 13.73 0.78
CA VAL A 95 7.29 14.41 -0.07
C VAL A 95 7.60 15.81 0.45
N LYS A 96 6.58 16.58 0.89
CA LYS A 96 6.78 17.90 1.49
C LYS A 96 7.61 17.81 2.79
N ALA A 97 7.31 16.84 3.65
CA ALA A 97 8.08 16.60 4.87
C ALA A 97 9.52 16.17 4.57
N ALA A 98 9.73 15.25 3.62
CA ALA A 98 11.04 14.81 3.21
C ALA A 98 11.90 15.94 2.63
N ARG A 99 11.30 16.83 1.83
CA ARG A 99 11.99 18.03 1.32
C ARG A 99 12.37 18.99 2.46
N LYS A 100 11.46 19.22 3.42
CA LYS A 100 11.72 20.09 4.58
C LYS A 100 12.86 19.56 5.45
N ASN A 101 12.93 18.25 5.64
CA ASN A 101 13.95 17.59 6.46
C ASN A 101 15.24 17.28 5.67
N GLY A 102 15.31 17.67 4.39
CA GLY A 102 16.46 17.43 3.54
C GLY A 102 16.73 15.95 3.22
N ALA A 103 15.78 15.06 3.44
CA ALA A 103 15.90 13.63 3.13
C ALA A 103 15.51 13.30 1.66
N TYR A 104 14.81 14.21 0.99
CA TYR A 104 14.35 14.01 -0.39
C TYR A 104 15.52 13.93 -1.37
N GLY A 105 15.56 12.87 -2.17
CA GLY A 105 16.56 12.67 -3.21
C GLY A 105 17.94 12.29 -2.70
N LYS A 106 18.16 12.18 -1.39
CA LYS A 106 19.42 11.69 -0.86
C LYS A 106 19.54 10.18 -1.06
N PRO A 107 20.72 9.69 -1.50
CA PRO A 107 20.96 8.26 -1.58
C PRO A 107 21.04 7.67 -0.17
N ILE A 108 20.40 6.55 0.02
CA ILE A 108 20.52 5.69 1.20
C ILE A 108 21.08 4.37 0.72
N ARG A 109 22.14 3.91 1.40
CA ARG A 109 22.76 2.63 1.13
C ARG A 109 22.23 1.61 2.10
N TYR A 110 21.63 0.53 1.58
CA TYR A 110 21.20 -0.61 2.34
C TYR A 110 22.12 -1.78 2.08
N ARG A 111 22.63 -2.40 3.14
CA ARG A 111 23.48 -3.59 3.11
C ARG A 111 22.81 -4.70 3.89
N PHE A 112 22.69 -5.86 3.27
CA PHE A 112 22.06 -7.02 3.88
C PHE A 112 23.15 -8.04 4.18
N PHE A 113 23.32 -8.33 5.47
CA PHE A 113 24.24 -9.32 5.99
C PHE A 113 23.50 -10.62 6.31
N ASP A 114 24.19 -11.62 6.85
CA ASP A 114 23.56 -12.90 7.19
C ASP A 114 22.53 -12.80 8.32
N ASP A 115 22.72 -11.91 9.28
CA ASP A 115 21.97 -11.78 10.52
C ASP A 115 21.23 -10.44 10.69
N HIS A 116 21.64 -9.40 9.98
CA HIS A 116 21.08 -8.05 10.10
C HIS A 116 21.10 -7.28 8.78
N LEU A 117 20.39 -6.18 8.78
CA LEU A 117 20.37 -5.17 7.76
C LEU A 117 21.00 -3.89 8.30
N ASP A 118 21.91 -3.29 7.56
CA ASP A 118 22.45 -1.96 7.80
C ASP A 118 21.88 -0.95 6.79
N ALA A 119 21.39 0.16 7.33
CA ALA A 119 20.95 1.31 6.53
C ALA A 119 21.86 2.49 6.84
N ALA A 120 22.64 2.94 5.85
CA ALA A 120 23.55 4.03 5.99
C ALA A 120 23.13 5.21 5.10
N ASP A 121 23.02 6.39 5.70
CA ASP A 121 22.81 7.67 5.01
C ASP A 121 23.88 8.70 5.41
N SER A 122 23.70 9.94 4.98
CA SER A 122 24.62 11.05 5.30
C SER A 122 24.64 11.43 6.81
N ALA A 123 23.71 10.95 7.61
CA ALA A 123 23.59 11.24 9.03
C ALA A 123 24.15 10.11 9.92
N GLY A 124 24.32 8.91 9.38
CA GLY A 124 24.87 7.77 10.12
C GLY A 124 24.44 6.44 9.55
N SER A 125 24.73 5.37 10.29
CA SER A 125 24.27 4.01 9.99
C SER A 125 23.41 3.46 11.11
N SER A 126 22.50 2.56 10.76
CA SER A 126 21.58 1.92 11.70
C SER A 126 21.48 0.44 11.37
N ASP A 127 21.85 -0.41 12.33
CA ASP A 127 21.72 -1.85 12.21
C ASP A 127 20.35 -2.30 12.69
N THR A 128 19.71 -3.17 11.90
CA THR A 128 18.38 -3.68 12.18
C THR A 128 18.37 -5.20 12.03
N PRO A 129 18.11 -5.96 13.09
CA PRO A 129 17.98 -7.41 13.00
C PRO A 129 16.71 -7.81 12.23
N TYR A 130 16.72 -8.97 11.58
CA TYR A 130 15.62 -9.42 10.72
C TYR A 130 14.33 -9.77 11.48
N ASP A 131 14.37 -9.99 12.79
CA ASP A 131 13.19 -10.18 13.63
C ASP A 131 12.33 -8.90 13.76
N GLN A 132 12.89 -7.74 13.42
CA GLN A 132 12.16 -6.46 13.36
C GLN A 132 11.33 -6.31 12.09
N ILE A 133 11.45 -7.20 11.11
CA ILE A 133 10.65 -7.17 9.89
C ILE A 133 9.21 -7.60 10.20
N VAL A 134 8.27 -6.75 9.79
CA VAL A 134 6.82 -7.00 9.93
C VAL A 134 6.23 -7.54 8.64
N ASP A 135 6.51 -6.86 7.52
CA ASP A 135 5.99 -7.22 6.21
C ASP A 135 7.03 -7.03 5.11
N LEU A 136 6.95 -7.89 4.08
CA LEU A 136 7.73 -7.84 2.85
C LEU A 136 6.78 -7.62 1.68
N VAL A 137 6.97 -6.54 0.92
CA VAL A 137 6.09 -6.18 -0.20
C VAL A 137 6.89 -5.95 -1.46
N GLU A 138 6.58 -6.72 -2.48
CA GLU A 138 7.16 -6.57 -3.82
C GLU A 138 6.22 -5.78 -4.72
N THR A 139 6.76 -4.78 -5.40
CA THR A 139 6.09 -4.04 -6.46
C THR A 139 6.87 -4.17 -7.77
N ASP A 140 6.32 -3.64 -8.87
CA ASP A 140 6.95 -3.74 -10.19
C ASP A 140 8.40 -3.22 -10.21
N GLY A 141 8.71 -2.17 -9.45
CA GLY A 141 10.03 -1.51 -9.44
C GLY A 141 10.78 -1.55 -8.11
N TYR A 142 10.11 -1.93 -7.00
CA TYR A 142 10.66 -1.80 -5.66
C TYR A 142 10.44 -3.04 -4.81
N LEU A 143 11.38 -3.28 -3.91
CA LEU A 143 11.28 -4.19 -2.78
C LEU A 143 11.14 -3.35 -1.50
N LEU A 144 10.06 -3.55 -0.77
CA LEU A 144 9.67 -2.76 0.39
C LEU A 144 9.73 -3.65 1.63
N VAL A 145 10.52 -3.25 2.63
CA VAL A 145 10.64 -3.96 3.90
C VAL A 145 10.09 -3.08 5.01
N PHE A 146 8.99 -3.47 5.61
CA PHE A 146 8.37 -2.75 6.73
C PHE A 146 8.89 -3.26 8.06
N LEU A 147 9.29 -2.34 8.94
CA LEU A 147 9.86 -2.64 10.25
C LEU A 147 8.87 -2.33 11.38
N LYS A 148 9.05 -2.97 12.53
CA LYS A 148 8.27 -2.72 13.76
C LYS A 148 8.37 -1.27 14.23
N SER A 149 9.48 -0.59 13.94
CA SER A 149 9.67 0.84 14.22
C SER A 149 8.75 1.76 13.41
N GLY A 150 7.99 1.23 12.44
CA GLY A 150 7.21 2.01 11.48
C GLY A 150 8.03 2.54 10.31
N GLN A 151 9.32 2.26 10.26
CA GLN A 151 10.17 2.59 9.11
C GLN A 151 9.91 1.63 7.95
N CYS A 152 10.13 2.13 6.73
CA CYS A 152 10.08 1.32 5.53
C CYS A 152 11.37 1.48 4.74
N ILE A 153 12.01 0.37 4.45
CA ILE A 153 13.18 0.30 3.59
C ILE A 153 12.68 0.17 2.16
N LEU A 154 13.19 1.04 1.30
CA LEU A 154 12.83 1.15 -0.10
C LEU A 154 14.02 0.76 -0.97
N ALA A 155 14.06 -0.47 -1.44
CA ALA A 155 15.11 -0.95 -2.34
C ALA A 155 14.57 -0.98 -3.78
N ARG A 156 15.07 -0.09 -4.64
CA ARG A 156 14.71 -0.09 -6.06
C ARG A 156 15.46 -1.21 -6.76
N LYS A 157 14.75 -2.09 -7.49
CA LYS A 157 15.32 -3.28 -8.12
C LYS A 157 16.50 -3.00 -9.06
N LYS A 158 16.49 -1.87 -9.76
CA LYS A 158 17.55 -1.47 -10.70
C LYS A 158 18.79 -0.85 -10.05
N ASP A 159 18.72 -0.51 -8.77
CA ASP A 159 19.76 0.19 -8.03
C ASP A 159 20.65 -0.77 -7.21
N PHE A 160 20.48 -2.09 -7.41
CA PHE A 160 21.34 -3.07 -6.76
C PHE A 160 22.76 -3.01 -7.31
N THR A 161 23.73 -2.91 -6.40
CA THR A 161 25.17 -2.93 -6.70
C THR A 161 25.82 -4.27 -6.38
N LEU A 162 25.18 -5.08 -5.53
CA LEU A 162 25.60 -6.42 -5.17
C LEU A 162 24.38 -7.33 -4.95
N GLY A 163 24.43 -8.55 -5.47
CA GLY A 163 23.37 -9.54 -5.35
C GLY A 163 22.23 -9.36 -6.38
N ASP A 164 21.46 -10.42 -6.59
CA ASP A 164 20.29 -10.40 -7.47
C ASP A 164 19.06 -9.89 -6.70
N PRO A 165 18.37 -8.83 -7.17
CA PRO A 165 17.13 -8.35 -6.55
C PRO A 165 16.06 -9.44 -6.34
N ALA A 166 15.98 -10.42 -7.27
CA ALA A 166 15.01 -11.51 -7.17
C ALA A 166 15.32 -12.48 -6.01
N ALA A 167 16.58 -12.59 -5.59
CA ALA A 167 17.00 -13.46 -4.50
C ALA A 167 16.84 -12.81 -3.12
N LEU A 168 16.66 -11.47 -3.03
CA LEU A 168 16.59 -10.78 -1.75
C LEU A 168 15.37 -11.22 -0.93
N PHE A 169 14.19 -11.29 -1.51
CA PHE A 169 12.99 -11.63 -0.75
C PHE A 169 12.93 -13.10 -0.31
N PRO A 170 13.32 -14.10 -1.12
CA PRO A 170 13.53 -15.45 -0.63
C PRO A 170 14.49 -15.50 0.57
N PHE A 171 15.61 -14.79 0.51
CA PHE A 171 16.56 -14.69 1.60
C PHE A 171 15.93 -14.06 2.86
N LEU A 172 15.29 -12.88 2.74
CA LEU A 172 14.64 -12.22 3.88
C LEU A 172 13.48 -13.03 4.45
N SER A 173 12.73 -13.74 3.61
CA SER A 173 11.66 -14.63 4.04
C SER A 173 12.17 -15.76 4.92
N GLN A 174 13.30 -16.36 4.56
CA GLN A 174 13.93 -17.42 5.34
C GLN A 174 14.42 -16.90 6.70
N ARG A 175 14.96 -15.68 6.77
CA ARG A 175 15.51 -15.08 8.00
C ARG A 175 14.46 -14.50 8.92
N SER A 176 13.43 -13.86 8.38
CA SER A 176 12.37 -13.19 9.16
C SER A 176 11.14 -14.06 9.42
N GLY A 177 10.98 -15.17 8.69
CA GLY A 177 9.77 -16.00 8.73
C GLY A 177 8.54 -15.32 8.11
N LYS A 178 8.73 -14.23 7.33
CA LYS A 178 7.64 -13.47 6.69
C LYS A 178 7.47 -13.88 5.23
N THR A 179 6.21 -14.03 4.80
CA THR A 179 5.90 -14.35 3.41
C THR A 179 5.80 -13.06 2.59
N PRO A 180 6.57 -12.92 1.50
CA PRO A 180 6.47 -11.76 0.62
C PRO A 180 5.09 -11.67 -0.03
N ARG A 181 4.58 -10.44 -0.15
CA ARG A 181 3.34 -10.12 -0.86
C ARG A 181 3.66 -9.34 -2.12
N THR A 182 3.20 -9.81 -3.26
CA THR A 182 3.35 -9.08 -4.53
C THR A 182 2.16 -8.16 -4.73
N PHE A 183 2.45 -6.94 -5.16
CA PHE A 183 1.46 -5.90 -5.37
C PHE A 183 1.71 -5.14 -6.68
N GLN A 184 0.65 -4.97 -7.47
CA GLN A 184 0.68 -4.12 -8.67
C GLN A 184 0.11 -2.74 -8.35
N MET A 185 0.84 -1.68 -8.72
CA MET A 185 0.42 -0.30 -8.49
C MET A 185 -0.87 0.02 -9.24
N PRO A 186 -1.96 0.45 -8.55
CA PRO A 186 -3.19 0.83 -9.23
C PRO A 186 -2.97 2.09 -10.07
N GLY A 187 -3.00 1.95 -11.38
CA GLY A 187 -3.17 3.07 -12.31
C GLY A 187 -1.91 3.80 -12.77
N ARG A 188 -0.73 3.23 -12.64
CA ARG A 188 0.45 3.55 -13.45
C ARG A 188 0.63 2.46 -14.53
N GLY A 189 -0.42 2.21 -15.30
CA GLY A 189 -0.29 1.48 -16.57
C GLY A 189 0.51 2.33 -17.54
N ARG A 190 1.40 1.67 -18.25
CA ARG A 190 2.38 2.09 -19.26
C ARG A 190 1.98 3.30 -20.08
#